data_36d4ed9e8b93be773ca35abedc03864e
#
_entry.id   36d4ed9e8b93be773ca35abedc03864e
#
_cell.length_a   1.000
_cell.length_b   1.000
_cell.length_c   1.000
_cell.angle_alpha   90.00
_cell.angle_beta   90.00
_cell.angle_gamma   90.00
#
_symmetry.space_group_name_H-M   'P 1'
#
loop_
_entity.id
_entity.type
_entity.pdbx_description
1 polymer ?
#
loop_
_entity_poly.entity_id
_entity_poly.type
_entity_poly.pdbx_seq_one_letter_code
_entity_poly.pdbx_strand_id
1 'polypeptide(L)'
;MRAVVIGIGKMGLLHAGIINALDGVEVCAISDTSKLLLSFARNLKKNVYVYDDYIRMLDNEKPDLAVITTPVFLHVPMAKQCVQRDIAFFVEKPLSVGSNDAAHLVEEIEQKNLTTMVGYMMRYVETFAQAKKIIESGALGKLIHFNATIYVSQLFKTGKGWRYKKEESGGGVVIGQATHLIDLLKWYFGPVDLVSAHTKNWYSQEVEDFAHVHFEFKNGLTGWLDSSWSVRHHRLLELHILLHGENGDLTVTDDVIKLYLDKGSNGFAAGWTNLYKPDLFEGVEIDLGGPQYTRQDMTLIEAVRSGKKVESDVKNAYEVQTIVDAIYTSAANHGQPVKV
;
A
#
# COMPACT_ATOMS: atom_id res chain seq x y z
N MET A 1 15.33 20.06 2.02
CA MET A 1 13.88 19.79 2.08
C MET A 1 13.48 19.59 3.54
N ARG A 2 12.43 20.28 3.98
CA ARG A 2 11.90 20.18 5.34
C ARG A 2 10.68 19.27 5.36
N ALA A 3 10.73 18.20 6.14
CA ALA A 3 9.65 17.26 6.29
C ALA A 3 9.06 17.29 7.70
N VAL A 4 7.76 17.01 7.81
CA VAL A 4 7.07 16.82 9.09
C VAL A 4 6.37 15.47 9.12
N VAL A 5 6.18 14.90 10.33
CA VAL A 5 5.47 13.63 10.50
C VAL A 5 4.25 13.83 11.40
N ILE A 6 3.09 13.38 10.94
CA ILE A 6 1.80 13.43 11.64
C ILE A 6 1.42 12.01 12.07
N GLY A 7 1.42 11.76 13.38
CA GLY A 7 1.26 10.44 13.97
C GLY A 7 2.61 9.74 14.15
N ILE A 8 3.11 9.64 15.37
CA ILE A 8 4.40 9.02 15.71
C ILE A 8 4.26 7.62 16.31
N GLY A 9 3.30 6.86 15.79
CA GLY A 9 3.22 5.43 16.02
C GLY A 9 4.37 4.66 15.35
N LYS A 10 4.26 3.33 15.26
CA LYS A 10 5.30 2.48 14.66
C LYS A 10 5.72 2.95 13.27
N MET A 11 4.75 3.24 12.39
CA MET A 11 5.05 3.66 11.00
C MET A 11 5.61 5.08 10.95
N GLY A 12 5.08 6.01 11.75
CA GLY A 12 5.61 7.37 11.81
C GLY A 12 7.06 7.44 12.26
N LEU A 13 7.45 6.64 13.26
CA LEU A 13 8.84 6.52 13.70
C LEU A 13 9.73 5.89 12.64
N LEU A 14 9.22 4.89 11.90
CA LEU A 14 9.94 4.24 10.79
C LEU A 14 10.25 5.25 9.69
N HIS A 15 9.23 5.92 9.14
CA HIS A 15 9.40 6.94 8.09
C HIS A 15 10.24 8.13 8.57
N ALA A 16 10.02 8.61 9.80
CA ALA A 16 10.86 9.68 10.36
C ALA A 16 12.33 9.28 10.43
N GLY A 17 12.63 8.03 10.81
CA GLY A 17 13.98 7.50 10.86
C GLY A 17 14.63 7.41 9.48
N ILE A 18 13.93 6.85 8.50
CA ILE A 18 14.40 6.73 7.12
C ILE A 18 14.64 8.12 6.51
N ILE A 19 13.60 8.96 6.49
CA ILE A 19 13.64 10.29 5.84
C ILE A 19 14.76 11.16 6.45
N ASN A 20 14.94 11.09 7.77
CA ASN A 20 15.99 11.87 8.42
C ASN A 20 17.42 11.33 8.18
N ALA A 21 17.56 10.12 7.67
CA ALA A 21 18.84 9.53 7.27
C ALA A 21 19.20 9.81 5.81
N LEU A 22 18.23 10.22 4.99
CA LEU A 22 18.44 10.51 3.57
C LEU A 22 19.03 11.91 3.36
N ASP A 23 19.95 12.02 2.42
CA ASP A 23 20.67 13.26 2.13
C ASP A 23 19.76 14.42 1.71
N GLY A 24 20.02 15.60 2.30
CA GLY A 24 19.34 16.84 1.94
C GLY A 24 17.87 16.93 2.35
N VAL A 25 17.42 16.04 3.27
CA VAL A 25 16.10 16.10 3.91
C VAL A 25 16.25 16.11 5.43
N GLU A 26 15.44 16.87 6.12
CA GLU A 26 15.39 16.86 7.58
C GLU A 26 13.93 16.74 8.07
N VAL A 27 13.69 15.90 9.04
CA VAL A 27 12.45 15.92 9.81
C VAL A 27 12.54 17.06 10.83
N CYS A 28 11.93 18.19 10.53
CA CYS A 28 11.99 19.40 11.36
C CYS A 28 10.95 19.41 12.49
N ALA A 29 9.81 18.74 12.32
CA ALA A 29 8.79 18.64 13.34
C ALA A 29 7.97 17.36 13.26
N ILE A 30 7.35 17.02 14.38
CA ILE A 30 6.44 15.87 14.54
C ILE A 30 5.20 16.29 15.33
N SER A 31 4.07 15.62 15.04
CA SER A 31 2.83 15.84 15.79
C SER A 31 2.15 14.52 16.16
N ASP A 32 1.63 14.45 17.39
CA ASP A 32 0.78 13.35 17.88
C ASP A 32 -0.15 13.87 18.98
N THR A 33 -1.25 13.17 19.24
CA THR A 33 -2.15 13.50 20.36
C THR A 33 -1.74 12.80 21.67
N SER A 34 -0.87 11.79 21.60
CA SER A 34 -0.40 11.01 22.74
C SER A 34 0.68 11.78 23.52
N LYS A 35 0.34 12.27 24.72
CA LYS A 35 1.31 12.93 25.61
C LYS A 35 2.54 12.09 25.92
N LEU A 36 2.36 10.76 25.99
CA LEU A 36 3.47 9.82 26.25
C LEU A 36 4.45 9.82 25.07
N LEU A 37 3.95 9.67 23.84
CA LEU A 37 4.78 9.65 22.62
C LEU A 37 5.47 11.00 22.43
N LEU A 38 4.77 12.12 22.65
CA LEU A 38 5.36 13.47 22.57
C LEU A 38 6.47 13.67 23.63
N SER A 39 6.28 13.18 24.85
CA SER A 39 7.31 13.25 25.89
C SER A 39 8.56 12.43 25.49
N PHE A 40 8.37 11.24 24.95
CA PHE A 40 9.46 10.42 24.45
C PHE A 40 10.20 11.12 23.30
N ALA A 41 9.47 11.64 22.34
CA ALA A 41 10.04 12.32 21.18
C ALA A 41 10.89 13.56 21.54
N ARG A 42 10.46 14.36 22.51
CA ARG A 42 11.24 15.51 23.02
C ARG A 42 12.61 15.11 23.60
N ASN A 43 12.76 13.87 24.04
CA ASN A 43 14.02 13.36 24.60
C ASN A 43 14.94 12.73 23.54
N LEU A 44 14.42 12.40 22.34
CA LEU A 44 15.20 11.69 21.32
C LEU A 44 16.11 12.61 20.49
N LYS A 45 15.68 13.83 20.18
CA LYS A 45 16.43 14.73 19.30
C LYS A 45 16.19 16.20 19.67
N LYS A 46 17.29 16.95 19.88
CA LYS A 46 17.22 18.37 20.30
C LYS A 46 16.69 19.33 19.23
N ASN A 47 16.71 18.95 17.96
CA ASN A 47 16.42 19.83 16.82
C ASN A 47 15.08 19.51 16.14
N VAL A 48 14.20 18.71 16.74
CA VAL A 48 12.87 18.40 16.20
C VAL A 48 11.82 19.06 17.06
N TYR A 49 11.00 19.93 16.45
CA TYR A 49 9.88 20.56 17.15
C TYR A 49 8.74 19.55 17.35
N VAL A 50 8.08 19.62 18.51
CA VAL A 50 7.07 18.65 18.94
C VAL A 50 5.74 19.36 19.19
N TYR A 51 4.71 18.98 18.44
CA TYR A 51 3.39 19.57 18.46
C TYR A 51 2.33 18.57 18.93
N ASP A 52 1.33 19.05 19.65
CA ASP A 52 0.10 18.33 19.97
C ASP A 52 -1.05 18.63 18.99
N ASP A 53 -0.84 19.61 18.10
CA ASP A 53 -1.75 20.06 17.05
C ASP A 53 -0.99 20.14 15.71
N TYR A 54 -1.38 19.27 14.76
CA TYR A 54 -0.73 19.21 13.45
C TYR A 54 -1.04 20.43 12.57
N ILE A 55 -2.18 21.09 12.75
CA ILE A 55 -2.53 22.33 12.01
C ILE A 55 -1.52 23.42 12.37
N ARG A 56 -1.33 23.64 13.68
CA ARG A 56 -0.32 24.59 14.17
C ARG A 56 1.09 24.24 13.71
N MET A 57 1.41 22.94 13.64
CA MET A 57 2.70 22.49 13.09
C MET A 57 2.84 22.86 11.62
N LEU A 58 1.84 22.58 10.77
CA LEU A 58 1.87 22.90 9.33
C LEU A 58 1.99 24.43 9.12
N ASP A 59 1.27 25.23 9.88
CA ASP A 59 1.27 26.69 9.77
C ASP A 59 2.60 27.32 10.20
N ASN A 60 3.22 26.80 11.27
CA ASN A 60 4.47 27.34 11.81
C ASN A 60 5.70 26.89 11.00
N GLU A 61 5.75 25.61 10.66
CA GLU A 61 6.94 25.00 10.04
C GLU A 61 6.97 25.16 8.51
N LYS A 62 5.81 25.30 7.87
CA LYS A 62 5.65 25.42 6.40
C LYS A 62 6.53 24.40 5.66
N PRO A 63 6.33 23.10 5.90
CA PRO A 63 7.20 22.07 5.36
C PRO A 63 7.00 21.91 3.84
N ASP A 64 8.01 21.34 3.19
CA ASP A 64 7.93 20.90 1.79
C ASP A 64 7.15 19.58 1.67
N LEU A 65 7.22 18.73 2.72
CA LEU A 65 6.65 17.38 2.75
C LEU A 65 6.00 17.08 4.11
N ALA A 66 4.78 16.55 4.09
CA ALA A 66 4.11 15.99 5.26
C ALA A 66 3.96 14.46 5.12
N VAL A 67 4.28 13.71 6.18
CA VAL A 67 4.12 12.26 6.26
C VAL A 67 3.01 11.94 7.24
N ILE A 68 1.88 11.39 6.74
CA ILE A 68 0.66 11.10 7.51
C ILE A 68 0.61 9.60 7.81
N THR A 69 0.74 9.22 9.08
CA THR A 69 0.77 7.84 9.55
C THR A 69 -0.18 7.58 10.72
N THR A 70 -1.29 8.27 10.70
CA THR A 70 -2.38 8.22 11.69
C THR A 70 -3.34 7.04 11.39
N PRO A 71 -4.37 6.79 12.23
CA PRO A 71 -5.48 5.91 11.85
C PRO A 71 -6.20 6.38 10.58
N VAL A 72 -6.69 5.42 9.77
CA VAL A 72 -7.22 5.68 8.41
C VAL A 72 -8.32 6.74 8.33
N PHE A 73 -9.23 6.79 9.30
CA PHE A 73 -10.31 7.79 9.31
C PHE A 73 -9.81 9.25 9.42
N LEU A 74 -8.54 9.46 9.77
CA LEU A 74 -7.89 10.76 9.81
C LEU A 74 -7.10 11.11 8.54
N HIS A 75 -6.87 10.15 7.63
CA HIS A 75 -6.03 10.36 6.45
C HIS A 75 -6.57 11.47 5.55
N VAL A 76 -7.81 11.38 5.12
CA VAL A 76 -8.42 12.37 4.21
C VAL A 76 -8.52 13.76 4.86
N PRO A 77 -9.01 13.93 6.09
CA PRO A 77 -9.00 15.24 6.77
C PRO A 77 -7.62 15.88 6.85
N MET A 78 -6.57 15.10 7.16
CA MET A 78 -5.20 15.60 7.26
C MET A 78 -4.59 15.91 5.89
N ALA A 79 -4.82 15.05 4.90
CA ALA A 79 -4.39 15.28 3.52
C ALA A 79 -5.00 16.57 2.93
N LYS A 80 -6.29 16.86 3.19
CA LYS A 80 -6.94 18.12 2.81
C LYS A 80 -6.20 19.33 3.38
N GLN A 81 -5.70 19.27 4.61
CA GLN A 81 -4.92 20.36 5.19
C GLN A 81 -3.57 20.58 4.49
N CYS A 82 -2.96 19.50 3.97
CA CYS A 82 -1.76 19.60 3.14
C CYS A 82 -2.10 20.23 1.77
N VAL A 83 -3.18 19.78 1.11
CA VAL A 83 -3.64 20.32 -0.19
C VAL A 83 -3.95 21.82 -0.09
N GLN A 84 -4.63 22.28 0.98
CA GLN A 84 -4.94 23.69 1.20
C GLN A 84 -3.70 24.57 1.32
N ARG A 85 -2.56 24.00 1.73
CA ARG A 85 -1.27 24.70 1.93
C ARG A 85 -0.24 24.42 0.85
N ASP A 86 -0.64 23.72 -0.23
CA ASP A 86 0.24 23.28 -1.32
C ASP A 86 1.46 22.48 -0.83
N ILE A 87 1.28 21.68 0.23
CA ILE A 87 2.31 20.82 0.82
C ILE A 87 2.22 19.44 0.19
N ALA A 88 3.32 18.96 -0.44
CA ALA A 88 3.43 17.58 -0.88
C ALA A 88 3.25 16.61 0.30
N PHE A 89 2.64 15.45 0.08
CA PHE A 89 2.43 14.55 1.20
C PHE A 89 2.51 13.07 0.83
N PHE A 90 2.92 12.30 1.82
CA PHE A 90 2.75 10.87 1.93
C PHE A 90 1.59 10.58 2.89
N VAL A 91 0.80 9.59 2.58
CA VAL A 91 -0.18 9.04 3.52
C VAL A 91 -0.10 7.52 3.56
N GLU A 92 -0.14 6.93 4.75
CA GLU A 92 -0.18 5.48 4.91
C GLU A 92 -1.44 4.88 4.25
N LYS A 93 -1.30 3.65 3.81
CA LYS A 93 -2.46 2.93 3.27
C LYS A 93 -3.38 2.39 4.39
N PRO A 94 -4.67 2.18 4.13
CA PRO A 94 -5.41 2.57 2.92
C PRO A 94 -5.63 4.09 2.87
N LEU A 95 -5.97 4.61 1.69
CA LEU A 95 -6.17 6.05 1.49
C LEU A 95 -7.27 6.62 2.39
N SER A 96 -8.38 5.91 2.51
CA SER A 96 -9.59 6.34 3.22
C SER A 96 -10.39 5.13 3.72
N VAL A 97 -11.41 5.36 4.52
CA VAL A 97 -12.35 4.32 4.97
C VAL A 97 -13.34 3.90 3.85
N GLY A 98 -13.51 4.73 2.83
CA GLY A 98 -14.31 4.48 1.63
C GLY A 98 -13.96 5.46 0.52
N SER A 99 -14.22 5.12 -0.75
CA SER A 99 -13.84 5.95 -1.90
C SER A 99 -14.54 7.31 -1.90
N ASN A 100 -15.79 7.39 -1.48
CA ASN A 100 -16.54 8.64 -1.41
C ASN A 100 -15.87 9.72 -0.57
N ASP A 101 -15.15 9.34 0.49
CA ASP A 101 -14.46 10.28 1.37
C ASP A 101 -13.29 10.98 0.65
N ALA A 102 -12.65 10.27 -0.29
CA ALA A 102 -11.45 10.73 -0.99
C ALA A 102 -11.73 11.37 -2.36
N ALA A 103 -12.95 11.27 -2.92
CA ALA A 103 -13.25 11.72 -4.27
C ALA A 103 -12.86 13.18 -4.52
N HIS A 104 -13.33 14.11 -3.68
CA HIS A 104 -12.98 15.54 -3.81
C HIS A 104 -11.50 15.82 -3.55
N LEU A 105 -10.86 15.06 -2.68
CA LEU A 105 -9.41 15.19 -2.43
C LEU A 105 -8.60 14.90 -3.70
N VAL A 106 -8.99 13.88 -4.45
CA VAL A 106 -8.35 13.52 -5.74
C VAL A 106 -8.47 14.66 -6.73
N GLU A 107 -9.67 15.22 -6.90
CA GLU A 107 -9.93 16.35 -7.80
C GLU A 107 -9.07 17.58 -7.46
N GLU A 108 -9.01 17.95 -6.18
CA GLU A 108 -8.20 19.08 -5.71
C GLU A 108 -6.71 18.87 -5.96
N ILE A 109 -6.19 17.65 -5.72
CA ILE A 109 -4.79 17.27 -5.97
C ILE A 109 -4.47 17.36 -7.47
N GLU A 110 -5.35 16.86 -8.34
CA GLU A 110 -5.15 16.92 -9.79
C GLU A 110 -5.12 18.38 -10.30
N GLN A 111 -6.05 19.22 -9.82
CA GLN A 111 -6.09 20.64 -10.18
C GLN A 111 -4.82 21.40 -9.78
N LYS A 112 -4.26 21.08 -8.61
CA LYS A 112 -3.03 21.69 -8.09
C LYS A 112 -1.75 21.04 -8.61
N ASN A 113 -1.85 19.91 -9.28
CA ASN A 113 -0.71 19.05 -9.70
C ASN A 113 0.25 18.76 -8.52
N LEU A 114 -0.30 18.49 -7.35
CA LEU A 114 0.46 18.29 -6.13
C LEU A 114 1.11 16.89 -6.12
N THR A 115 2.38 16.83 -5.72
CA THR A 115 3.07 15.54 -5.55
C THR A 115 2.55 14.83 -4.30
N THR A 116 2.04 13.61 -4.49
CA THR A 116 1.48 12.79 -3.42
C THR A 116 1.90 11.34 -3.57
N MET A 117 1.96 10.58 -2.46
CA MET A 117 2.19 9.14 -2.45
C MET A 117 1.34 8.48 -1.38
N VAL A 118 0.84 7.27 -1.68
CA VAL A 118 0.19 6.39 -0.71
C VAL A 118 1.06 5.17 -0.44
N GLY A 119 1.12 4.72 0.80
CA GLY A 119 2.06 3.73 1.35
C GLY A 119 1.92 2.29 0.84
N TYR A 120 1.81 2.07 -0.47
CA TYR A 120 1.80 0.74 -1.09
C TYR A 120 3.21 0.21 -1.29
N MET A 121 3.91 -0.08 -0.18
CA MET A 121 5.32 -0.46 -0.15
C MET A 121 5.63 -1.77 -0.88
N MET A 122 4.64 -2.64 -1.16
CA MET A 122 4.86 -3.92 -1.84
C MET A 122 5.39 -3.75 -3.28
N ARG A 123 5.12 -2.63 -3.95
CA ARG A 123 5.69 -2.31 -5.26
C ARG A 123 7.21 -2.15 -5.23
N TYR A 124 7.79 -1.88 -4.06
CA TYR A 124 9.23 -1.66 -3.84
C TYR A 124 9.96 -2.91 -3.31
N VAL A 125 9.25 -4.02 -3.13
CA VAL A 125 9.86 -5.32 -2.87
C VAL A 125 10.43 -5.87 -4.17
N GLU A 126 11.68 -6.31 -4.15
CA GLU A 126 12.48 -6.68 -5.34
C GLU A 126 11.78 -7.70 -6.22
N THR A 127 11.21 -8.73 -5.60
CA THR A 127 10.52 -9.81 -6.33
C THR A 127 9.26 -9.30 -7.03
N PHE A 128 8.44 -8.48 -6.37
CA PHE A 128 7.24 -7.92 -6.99
C PHE A 128 7.58 -6.90 -8.08
N ALA A 129 8.61 -6.07 -7.88
CA ALA A 129 9.09 -5.15 -8.90
C ALA A 129 9.65 -5.89 -10.13
N GLN A 130 10.41 -6.97 -9.92
CA GLN A 130 10.93 -7.79 -11.01
C GLN A 130 9.82 -8.59 -11.72
N ALA A 131 8.80 -9.08 -10.98
CA ALA A 131 7.64 -9.73 -11.59
C ALA A 131 6.89 -8.79 -12.54
N LYS A 132 6.74 -7.51 -12.17
CA LYS A 132 6.18 -6.47 -13.06
C LYS A 132 6.94 -6.40 -14.38
N LYS A 133 8.28 -6.36 -14.35
CA LYS A 133 9.13 -6.32 -15.56
C LYS A 133 8.95 -7.57 -16.42
N ILE A 134 8.85 -8.76 -15.80
CA ILE A 134 8.60 -10.03 -16.52
C ILE A 134 7.25 -9.99 -17.23
N ILE A 135 6.19 -9.55 -16.53
CA ILE A 135 4.84 -9.44 -17.09
C ILE A 135 4.83 -8.45 -18.27
N GLU A 136 5.40 -7.26 -18.09
CA GLU A 136 5.48 -6.22 -19.12
C GLU A 136 6.33 -6.61 -20.33
N SER A 137 7.33 -7.48 -20.12
CA SER A 137 8.13 -8.00 -21.24
C SER A 137 7.30 -8.83 -22.23
N GLY A 138 6.14 -9.36 -21.81
CA GLY A 138 5.32 -10.26 -22.61
C GLY A 138 5.89 -11.68 -22.72
N ALA A 139 6.88 -12.06 -21.89
CA ALA A 139 7.52 -13.37 -21.95
C ALA A 139 6.54 -14.53 -21.75
N LEU A 140 5.48 -14.32 -20.95
CA LEU A 140 4.43 -15.31 -20.69
C LEU A 140 3.43 -15.47 -21.85
N GLY A 141 3.49 -14.64 -22.88
CA GLY A 141 2.45 -14.57 -23.92
C GLY A 141 1.17 -13.92 -23.37
N LYS A 142 0.02 -14.27 -23.97
CA LYS A 142 -1.28 -13.82 -23.45
C LYS A 142 -1.54 -14.43 -22.09
N LEU A 143 -1.89 -13.59 -21.12
CA LEU A 143 -2.25 -14.02 -19.78
C LEU A 143 -3.61 -14.69 -19.78
N ILE A 144 -3.73 -15.82 -19.09
CA ILE A 144 -4.92 -16.68 -19.08
C ILE A 144 -5.68 -16.53 -17.76
N HIS A 145 -4.98 -16.67 -16.63
CA HIS A 145 -5.58 -16.78 -15.31
C HIS A 145 -4.55 -16.48 -14.22
N PHE A 146 -5.02 -16.01 -13.05
CA PHE A 146 -4.18 -15.89 -11.86
C PHE A 146 -4.87 -16.40 -10.59
N ASN A 147 -4.05 -16.83 -9.62
CA ASN A 147 -4.44 -17.06 -8.24
C ASN A 147 -3.53 -16.24 -7.33
N ALA A 148 -4.12 -15.53 -6.38
CA ALA A 148 -3.37 -14.68 -5.47
C ALA A 148 -3.84 -14.87 -4.04
N THR A 149 -2.91 -14.92 -3.09
CA THR A 149 -3.23 -15.04 -1.67
C THR A 149 -2.45 -14.02 -0.83
N ILE A 150 -3.07 -13.54 0.24
CA ILE A 150 -2.42 -12.72 1.25
C ILE A 150 -2.88 -13.16 2.64
N TYR A 151 -1.96 -13.74 3.40
CA TYR A 151 -2.27 -14.32 4.70
C TYR A 151 -1.35 -13.82 5.80
N VAL A 152 -1.90 -13.74 7.03
CA VAL A 152 -1.11 -13.54 8.25
C VAL A 152 -1.83 -14.16 9.45
N SER A 153 -1.08 -14.75 10.38
CA SER A 153 -1.62 -15.33 11.62
C SER A 153 -1.69 -14.27 12.72
N GLN A 154 -2.71 -13.43 12.71
CA GLN A 154 -2.80 -12.26 13.59
C GLN A 154 -3.99 -12.33 14.56
N LEU A 155 -5.16 -12.77 14.13
CA LEU A 155 -6.42 -12.67 14.85
C LEU A 155 -7.05 -14.03 15.13
N PHE A 156 -7.06 -14.48 16.39
CA PHE A 156 -7.67 -15.74 16.82
C PHE A 156 -8.62 -15.57 18.01
N LYS A 157 -9.01 -14.33 18.31
CA LYS A 157 -10.02 -13.92 19.29
C LYS A 157 -10.47 -12.50 18.94
N THR A 158 -11.57 -12.03 19.52
CA THR A 158 -12.05 -10.66 19.29
C THR A 158 -10.94 -9.63 19.47
N GLY A 159 -10.66 -8.87 18.42
CA GLY A 159 -9.68 -7.80 18.40
C GLY A 159 -10.14 -6.56 19.19
N LYS A 160 -9.20 -5.68 19.54
CA LYS A 160 -9.46 -4.42 20.23
C LYS A 160 -8.81 -3.25 19.47
N GLY A 161 -9.46 -2.08 19.56
CA GLY A 161 -8.97 -0.84 18.94
C GLY A 161 -9.63 -0.54 17.61
N TRP A 162 -9.25 0.57 17.02
CA TRP A 162 -9.89 1.17 15.83
C TRP A 162 -9.91 0.24 14.60
N ARG A 163 -8.90 -0.63 14.44
CA ARG A 163 -8.82 -1.57 13.31
C ARG A 163 -9.95 -2.59 13.25
N TYR A 164 -10.64 -2.82 14.36
CA TYR A 164 -11.73 -3.80 14.47
C TYR A 164 -13.10 -3.14 14.62
N LYS A 165 -13.17 -1.82 14.43
CA LYS A 165 -14.40 -1.04 14.38
C LYS A 165 -14.63 -0.56 12.96
N LYS A 166 -15.72 -1.00 12.34
CA LYS A 166 -16.00 -0.74 10.92
C LYS A 166 -16.02 0.74 10.57
N GLU A 167 -16.57 1.59 11.43
CA GLU A 167 -16.65 3.04 11.22
C GLU A 167 -15.28 3.71 11.21
N GLU A 168 -14.31 3.19 11.98
CA GLU A 168 -12.97 3.77 12.10
C GLU A 168 -11.98 3.17 11.09
N SER A 169 -12.17 1.90 10.69
CA SER A 169 -11.26 1.17 9.80
C SER A 169 -11.73 1.08 8.34
N GLY A 170 -13.03 1.26 8.10
CA GLY A 170 -13.67 1.00 6.79
C GLY A 170 -13.99 -0.47 6.54
N GLY A 171 -13.42 -1.40 7.31
CA GLY A 171 -13.57 -2.85 7.17
C GLY A 171 -12.45 -3.61 7.85
N GLY A 172 -12.31 -4.90 7.49
CA GLY A 172 -11.34 -5.81 8.10
C GLY A 172 -10.13 -6.12 7.21
N VAL A 173 -9.97 -7.43 6.92
CA VAL A 173 -8.80 -7.93 6.20
C VAL A 173 -8.70 -7.39 4.76
N VAL A 174 -9.82 -7.11 4.10
CA VAL A 174 -9.82 -6.60 2.71
C VAL A 174 -9.13 -5.23 2.65
N ILE A 175 -9.66 -4.25 3.36
CA ILE A 175 -9.10 -2.89 3.38
C ILE A 175 -7.80 -2.82 4.17
N GLY A 176 -7.66 -3.60 5.25
CA GLY A 176 -6.50 -3.58 6.13
C GLY A 176 -5.25 -4.21 5.53
N GLN A 177 -5.39 -5.31 4.78
CA GLN A 177 -4.27 -6.10 4.26
C GLN A 177 -4.40 -6.44 2.78
N ALA A 178 -5.55 -6.95 2.31
CA ALA A 178 -5.70 -7.34 0.92
C ALA A 178 -5.53 -6.15 -0.03
N THR A 179 -5.73 -4.91 0.44
CA THR A 179 -5.46 -3.70 -0.33
C THR A 179 -4.03 -3.64 -0.91
N HIS A 180 -3.03 -4.23 -0.26
CA HIS A 180 -1.68 -4.37 -0.83
C HIS A 180 -1.64 -5.27 -2.06
N LEU A 181 -2.33 -6.40 -1.98
CA LEU A 181 -2.40 -7.35 -3.10
C LEU A 181 -3.30 -6.82 -4.23
N ILE A 182 -4.41 -6.16 -3.90
CA ILE A 182 -5.29 -5.49 -4.87
C ILE A 182 -4.50 -4.40 -5.64
N ASP A 183 -3.68 -3.62 -4.93
CA ASP A 183 -2.79 -2.65 -5.55
C ASP A 183 -1.78 -3.29 -6.51
N LEU A 184 -1.13 -4.39 -6.11
CA LEU A 184 -0.21 -5.13 -6.97
C LEU A 184 -0.91 -5.72 -8.20
N LEU A 185 -2.08 -6.34 -8.03
CA LEU A 185 -2.84 -6.92 -9.15
C LEU A 185 -3.26 -5.85 -10.15
N LYS A 186 -3.76 -4.70 -9.66
CA LYS A 186 -4.08 -3.56 -10.51
C LYS A 186 -2.83 -3.00 -11.20
N TRP A 187 -1.71 -2.90 -10.51
CA TRP A 187 -0.44 -2.46 -11.07
C TRP A 187 0.08 -3.39 -12.16
N TYR A 188 -0.08 -4.71 -11.99
CA TYR A 188 0.34 -5.72 -12.96
C TYR A 188 -0.56 -5.78 -14.19
N PHE A 189 -1.88 -5.77 -13.99
CA PHE A 189 -2.83 -6.17 -15.03
C PHE A 189 -3.70 -5.03 -15.55
N GLY A 190 -3.60 -3.84 -14.95
CA GLY A 190 -4.37 -2.67 -15.33
C GLY A 190 -5.75 -2.58 -14.66
N PRO A 191 -6.73 -1.89 -15.28
CA PRO A 191 -8.00 -1.60 -14.64
C PRO A 191 -8.85 -2.88 -14.45
N VAL A 192 -9.47 -2.99 -13.28
CA VAL A 192 -10.50 -3.99 -12.98
C VAL A 192 -11.82 -3.57 -13.63
N ASP A 193 -12.55 -4.51 -14.19
CA ASP A 193 -13.91 -4.27 -14.74
C ASP A 193 -14.99 -4.70 -13.74
N LEU A 194 -14.80 -5.88 -13.12
CA LEU A 194 -15.82 -6.49 -12.28
C LEU A 194 -15.19 -7.29 -11.14
N VAL A 195 -15.88 -7.33 -9.99
CA VAL A 195 -15.53 -8.21 -8.86
C VAL A 195 -16.76 -8.95 -8.35
N SER A 196 -16.55 -10.19 -7.87
CA SER A 196 -17.52 -10.99 -7.10
C SER A 196 -16.85 -11.47 -5.81
N ALA A 197 -17.48 -11.25 -4.65
CA ALA A 197 -16.79 -11.46 -3.38
C ALA A 197 -17.67 -12.09 -2.30
N HIS A 198 -17.03 -12.90 -1.46
CA HIS A 198 -17.59 -13.41 -0.21
C HIS A 198 -16.65 -13.07 0.95
N THR A 199 -17.20 -12.59 2.04
CA THR A 199 -16.45 -12.28 3.27
C THR A 199 -17.03 -13.04 4.47
N LYS A 200 -16.22 -13.29 5.48
CA LYS A 200 -16.62 -13.95 6.74
C LYS A 200 -15.96 -13.30 7.95
N ASN A 201 -16.71 -13.27 9.03
CA ASN A 201 -16.30 -12.87 10.36
C ASN A 201 -16.20 -14.13 11.24
N TRP A 202 -14.99 -14.67 11.42
CA TRP A 202 -14.77 -15.86 12.25
C TRP A 202 -14.45 -15.48 13.72
N TYR A 203 -13.66 -14.46 13.92
CA TYR A 203 -13.20 -14.01 15.24
C TYR A 203 -13.56 -12.55 15.51
N SER A 204 -13.66 -11.72 14.50
CA SER A 204 -14.07 -10.34 14.63
C SER A 204 -15.60 -10.23 14.71
N GLN A 205 -16.10 -9.16 15.36
CA GLN A 205 -17.54 -8.89 15.46
C GLN A 205 -18.06 -7.97 14.36
N GLU A 206 -17.31 -6.93 14.03
CA GLU A 206 -17.77 -5.86 13.13
C GLU A 206 -17.14 -5.90 11.74
N VAL A 207 -15.94 -6.48 11.63
CA VAL A 207 -15.15 -6.48 10.40
C VAL A 207 -14.79 -7.90 9.97
N GLU A 208 -14.65 -8.13 8.70
CA GLU A 208 -14.31 -9.45 8.14
C GLU A 208 -12.85 -9.80 8.42
N ASP A 209 -12.60 -11.08 8.70
CA ASP A 209 -11.27 -11.65 8.88
C ASP A 209 -10.90 -12.67 7.81
N PHE A 210 -11.80 -12.90 6.86
CA PHE A 210 -11.60 -13.70 5.65
C PHE A 210 -12.34 -13.08 4.47
N ALA A 211 -11.72 -13.13 3.29
CA ALA A 211 -12.33 -12.75 2.01
C ALA A 211 -11.88 -13.67 0.88
N HIS A 212 -12.82 -13.99 0.00
CA HIS A 212 -12.61 -14.71 -1.25
C HIS A 212 -13.20 -13.87 -2.37
N VAL A 213 -12.36 -13.48 -3.37
CA VAL A 213 -12.72 -12.49 -4.38
C VAL A 213 -12.35 -12.99 -5.77
N HIS A 214 -13.32 -13.02 -6.67
CA HIS A 214 -13.10 -13.17 -8.10
C HIS A 214 -12.93 -11.80 -8.76
N PHE A 215 -11.96 -11.68 -9.67
CA PHE A 215 -11.68 -10.50 -10.46
C PHE A 215 -11.85 -10.76 -11.95
N GLU A 216 -12.40 -9.78 -12.65
CA GLU A 216 -12.34 -9.66 -14.11
C GLU A 216 -11.70 -8.32 -14.44
N PHE A 217 -10.62 -8.34 -15.22
CA PHE A 217 -9.92 -7.15 -15.68
C PHE A 217 -10.42 -6.73 -17.07
N LYS A 218 -10.31 -5.42 -17.40
CA LYS A 218 -10.74 -4.90 -18.71
C LYS A 218 -10.02 -5.54 -19.91
N ASN A 219 -8.84 -6.11 -19.71
CA ASN A 219 -8.10 -6.86 -20.73
C ASN A 219 -8.56 -8.33 -20.89
N GLY A 220 -9.59 -8.77 -20.14
CA GLY A 220 -10.15 -10.11 -20.17
C GLY A 220 -9.44 -11.13 -19.26
N LEU A 221 -8.39 -10.73 -18.52
CA LEU A 221 -7.77 -11.60 -17.52
C LEU A 221 -8.73 -11.79 -16.34
N THR A 222 -8.85 -13.02 -15.85
CA THR A 222 -9.65 -13.36 -14.67
C THR A 222 -8.79 -14.07 -13.63
N GLY A 223 -9.23 -14.05 -12.37
CA GLY A 223 -8.55 -14.77 -11.31
C GLY A 223 -9.16 -14.57 -9.93
N TRP A 224 -8.52 -15.19 -8.95
CA TRP A 224 -8.98 -15.23 -7.58
C TRP A 224 -7.99 -14.62 -6.61
N LEU A 225 -8.53 -13.98 -5.59
CA LEU A 225 -7.79 -13.49 -4.44
C LEU A 225 -8.41 -14.05 -3.17
N ASP A 226 -7.58 -14.70 -2.33
CA ASP A 226 -7.95 -15.07 -0.97
C ASP A 226 -7.15 -14.27 0.04
N SER A 227 -7.83 -13.79 1.08
CA SER A 227 -7.21 -13.02 2.14
C SER A 227 -7.73 -13.45 3.51
N SER A 228 -6.81 -13.62 4.46
CA SER A 228 -7.18 -13.79 5.85
C SER A 228 -6.05 -13.36 6.80
N TRP A 229 -6.44 -12.79 7.93
CA TRP A 229 -5.55 -12.60 9.08
C TRP A 229 -5.81 -13.59 10.23
N SER A 230 -6.63 -14.62 9.95
CA SER A 230 -7.10 -15.61 10.94
C SER A 230 -6.80 -17.05 10.54
N VAL A 231 -5.90 -17.26 9.58
CA VAL A 231 -5.33 -18.57 9.25
C VAL A 231 -4.07 -18.83 10.06
N ARG A 232 -3.72 -20.12 10.29
CA ARG A 232 -2.56 -20.49 11.09
C ARG A 232 -1.33 -20.66 10.22
N HIS A 233 -0.14 -20.62 10.87
CA HIS A 233 1.18 -20.88 10.27
C HIS A 233 1.73 -19.80 9.34
N HIS A 234 1.10 -18.62 9.26
CA HIS A 234 1.59 -17.45 8.53
C HIS A 234 2.05 -16.36 9.52
N ARG A 235 3.21 -16.58 10.15
CA ARG A 235 3.71 -15.67 11.20
C ARG A 235 3.98 -14.26 10.69
N LEU A 236 4.47 -14.14 9.48
CA LEU A 236 4.66 -12.88 8.77
C LEU A 236 3.55 -12.73 7.73
N LEU A 237 3.41 -11.55 7.19
CA LEU A 237 2.54 -11.30 6.05
C LEU A 237 3.11 -12.02 4.82
N GLU A 238 2.39 -12.98 4.28
CA GLU A 238 2.79 -13.77 3.12
C GLU A 238 1.89 -13.42 1.93
N LEU A 239 2.52 -12.97 0.85
CA LEU A 239 1.88 -12.76 -0.45
C LEU A 239 2.36 -13.83 -1.43
N HIS A 240 1.42 -14.40 -2.17
CA HIS A 240 1.71 -15.35 -3.23
C HIS A 240 0.83 -15.03 -4.43
N ILE A 241 1.43 -14.90 -5.61
CA ILE A 241 0.73 -14.73 -6.88
C ILE A 241 1.22 -15.80 -7.83
N LEU A 242 0.29 -16.60 -8.37
CA LEU A 242 0.52 -17.55 -9.45
C LEU A 242 -0.20 -17.03 -10.69
N LEU A 243 0.53 -16.86 -11.77
CA LEU A 243 0.04 -16.35 -13.04
C LEU A 243 0.33 -17.35 -14.15
N HIS A 244 -0.69 -17.69 -14.93
CA HIS A 244 -0.61 -18.56 -16.09
C HIS A 244 -0.71 -17.75 -17.38
N GLY A 245 0.17 -18.02 -18.32
CA GLY A 245 0.17 -17.46 -19.66
C GLY A 245 0.28 -18.54 -20.73
N GLU A 246 0.09 -18.16 -21.99
CA GLU A 246 0.17 -19.11 -23.13
C GLU A 246 1.57 -19.72 -23.31
N ASN A 247 2.63 -19.08 -22.82
CA ASN A 247 4.01 -19.54 -22.96
C ASN A 247 4.64 -20.01 -21.64
N GLY A 248 3.86 -20.07 -20.53
CA GLY A 248 4.39 -20.53 -19.25
C GLY A 248 3.73 -19.94 -18.03
N ASP A 249 4.36 -20.14 -16.88
CA ASP A 249 3.85 -19.78 -15.56
C ASP A 249 4.82 -18.91 -14.79
N LEU A 250 4.28 -17.98 -14.01
CA LEU A 250 5.03 -17.13 -13.08
C LEU A 250 4.46 -17.28 -11.67
N THR A 251 5.29 -17.73 -10.74
CA THR A 251 4.99 -17.66 -9.31
C THR A 251 5.85 -16.58 -8.68
N VAL A 252 5.24 -15.68 -7.92
CA VAL A 252 5.98 -14.66 -7.14
C VAL A 252 5.53 -14.63 -5.69
N THR A 253 6.52 -14.59 -4.81
CA THR A 253 6.36 -14.36 -3.38
C THR A 253 7.33 -13.26 -2.93
N ASP A 254 7.31 -12.94 -1.64
CA ASP A 254 8.28 -12.00 -1.05
C ASP A 254 9.75 -12.44 -1.26
N ASP A 255 10.00 -13.74 -1.33
CA ASP A 255 11.35 -14.33 -1.29
C ASP A 255 11.86 -14.82 -2.65
N VAL A 256 10.95 -15.18 -3.57
CA VAL A 256 11.34 -15.86 -4.82
C VAL A 256 10.36 -15.60 -5.95
N ILE A 257 10.93 -15.51 -7.15
CA ILE A 257 10.21 -15.64 -8.43
C ILE A 257 10.58 -16.99 -9.04
N LYS A 258 9.58 -17.75 -9.46
CA LYS A 258 9.74 -18.97 -10.26
C LYS A 258 9.05 -18.75 -11.60
N LEU A 259 9.81 -18.67 -12.66
CA LEU A 259 9.34 -18.52 -14.03
C LEU A 259 9.58 -19.80 -14.79
N TYR A 260 8.55 -20.36 -15.39
CA TYR A 260 8.66 -21.45 -16.36
C TYR A 260 8.20 -20.95 -17.73
N LEU A 261 9.00 -21.22 -18.77
CA LEU A 261 8.63 -20.90 -20.15
C LEU A 261 8.76 -22.15 -21.02
N ASP A 262 7.74 -22.44 -21.84
CA ASP A 262 7.81 -23.48 -22.86
C ASP A 262 8.84 -23.16 -23.93
N LYS A 263 8.91 -21.88 -24.32
CA LYS A 263 9.87 -21.34 -25.29
C LYS A 263 10.54 -20.10 -24.72
N GLY A 264 11.85 -19.98 -24.95
CA GLY A 264 12.58 -18.78 -24.57
C GLY A 264 11.96 -17.53 -25.24
N SER A 265 11.77 -16.48 -24.47
CA SER A 265 11.10 -15.25 -24.91
C SER A 265 11.62 -14.03 -24.14
N ASN A 266 11.82 -12.93 -24.88
CA ASN A 266 12.10 -11.60 -24.31
C ASN A 266 13.22 -11.57 -23.25
N GLY A 267 14.32 -12.29 -23.53
CA GLY A 267 15.51 -12.34 -22.66
C GLY A 267 15.49 -13.45 -21.59
N PHE A 268 14.41 -14.24 -21.50
CA PHE A 268 14.30 -15.38 -20.61
C PHE A 268 14.45 -16.70 -21.40
N ALA A 269 15.21 -17.68 -20.84
CA ALA A 269 15.40 -18.98 -21.44
C ALA A 269 14.15 -19.86 -21.30
N ALA A 270 14.01 -20.87 -22.16
CA ALA A 270 13.02 -21.94 -21.96
C ALA A 270 13.35 -22.77 -20.71
N GLY A 271 12.33 -23.37 -20.09
CA GLY A 271 12.42 -24.11 -18.83
C GLY A 271 12.33 -23.22 -17.60
N TRP A 272 12.83 -23.68 -16.47
CA TRP A 272 12.74 -23.00 -15.18
C TRP A 272 13.83 -21.92 -14.99
N THR A 273 13.42 -20.74 -14.58
CA THR A 273 14.28 -19.67 -14.05
C THR A 273 13.80 -19.33 -12.64
N ASN A 274 14.69 -19.42 -11.65
CA ASN A 274 14.40 -19.01 -10.28
C ASN A 274 15.24 -17.77 -9.95
N LEU A 275 14.59 -16.72 -9.45
CA LEU A 275 15.24 -15.48 -8.99
C LEU A 275 14.92 -15.31 -7.51
N TYR A 276 15.91 -15.38 -6.67
CA TYR A 276 15.74 -15.21 -5.23
C TYR A 276 15.92 -13.75 -4.84
N LYS A 277 15.21 -13.32 -3.80
CA LYS A 277 15.28 -11.94 -3.31
C LYS A 277 16.72 -11.45 -3.04
N PRO A 278 17.62 -12.24 -2.43
CA PRO A 278 19.01 -11.81 -2.27
C PRO A 278 19.76 -11.54 -3.58
N ASP A 279 19.42 -12.25 -4.67
CA ASP A 279 20.03 -12.06 -5.98
C ASP A 279 19.54 -10.78 -6.68
N LEU A 280 18.37 -10.29 -6.29
CA LEU A 280 17.73 -9.09 -6.81
C LEU A 280 18.00 -7.86 -5.93
N PHE A 281 18.65 -8.06 -4.79
CA PHE A 281 18.83 -7.01 -3.79
C PHE A 281 19.84 -5.96 -4.25
N GLU A 282 19.35 -4.75 -4.44
CA GLU A 282 20.16 -3.54 -4.54
C GLU A 282 20.21 -2.88 -3.17
N GLY A 283 21.40 -2.57 -2.67
CA GLY A 283 21.62 -1.96 -1.36
C GLY A 283 20.80 -0.68 -1.16
N VAL A 284 20.46 -0.37 0.08
CA VAL A 284 19.84 0.90 0.49
C VAL A 284 20.70 1.58 1.56
N GLU A 285 20.64 2.91 1.65
CA GLU A 285 21.45 3.68 2.60
C GLU A 285 21.13 3.34 4.06
N ILE A 286 19.87 3.00 4.32
CA ILE A 286 19.38 2.59 5.64
C ILE A 286 18.30 1.52 5.48
N ASP A 287 18.31 0.51 6.34
CA ASP A 287 17.26 -0.50 6.41
C ASP A 287 16.58 -0.46 7.78
N LEU A 288 15.40 0.17 7.81
CA LEU A 288 14.50 0.17 8.96
C LEU A 288 13.19 -0.53 8.56
N GLY A 289 12.99 -1.77 8.99
CA GLY A 289 11.78 -2.54 8.73
C GLY A 289 11.69 -3.17 7.34
N GLY A 290 12.76 -3.12 6.56
CA GLY A 290 12.91 -3.68 5.22
C GLY A 290 13.22 -2.61 4.16
N PRO A 291 14.04 -2.96 3.15
CA PRO A 291 14.55 -2.03 2.14
C PRO A 291 13.44 -1.37 1.30
N GLN A 292 12.30 -2.02 1.17
CA GLN A 292 11.13 -1.50 0.43
C GLN A 292 10.62 -0.16 0.98
N TYR A 293 10.68 0.05 2.30
CA TYR A 293 10.29 1.33 2.91
C TYR A 293 11.25 2.45 2.55
N THR A 294 12.55 2.16 2.58
CA THR A 294 13.57 3.14 2.18
C THR A 294 13.43 3.51 0.71
N ARG A 295 13.26 2.53 -0.19
CA ARG A 295 13.05 2.80 -1.63
C ARG A 295 11.78 3.61 -1.88
N GLN A 296 10.70 3.32 -1.16
CA GLN A 296 9.46 4.10 -1.23
C GLN A 296 9.70 5.56 -0.83
N ASP A 297 10.35 5.79 0.32
CA ASP A 297 10.62 7.14 0.81
C ASP A 297 11.61 7.89 -0.09
N MET A 298 12.65 7.22 -0.62
CA MET A 298 13.54 7.79 -1.62
C MET A 298 12.79 8.23 -2.89
N THR A 299 11.89 7.37 -3.39
CA THR A 299 11.06 7.68 -4.57
C THR A 299 10.17 8.91 -4.32
N LEU A 300 9.59 9.01 -3.13
CA LEU A 300 8.79 10.17 -2.74
C LEU A 300 9.63 11.45 -2.71
N ILE A 301 10.79 11.41 -2.06
CA ILE A 301 11.69 12.57 -1.93
C ILE A 301 12.15 13.04 -3.31
N GLU A 302 12.53 12.12 -4.18
CA GLU A 302 12.93 12.43 -5.56
C GLU A 302 11.75 13.03 -6.35
N ALA A 303 10.54 12.51 -6.19
CA ALA A 303 9.33 13.04 -6.82
C ALA A 303 9.03 14.48 -6.35
N VAL A 304 9.15 14.76 -5.06
CA VAL A 304 8.95 16.11 -4.52
C VAL A 304 10.02 17.09 -5.05
N ARG A 305 11.29 16.66 -5.14
CA ARG A 305 12.40 17.47 -5.68
C ARG A 305 12.24 17.79 -7.17
N SER A 306 11.79 16.81 -7.94
CA SER A 306 11.70 16.91 -9.40
C SER A 306 10.33 17.37 -9.91
N GLY A 307 9.31 17.44 -9.06
CA GLY A 307 7.93 17.70 -9.43
C GLY A 307 7.29 16.59 -10.26
N LYS A 308 7.88 15.38 -10.25
CA LYS A 308 7.34 14.22 -10.97
C LYS A 308 6.25 13.53 -10.17
N LYS A 309 5.31 12.90 -10.87
CA LYS A 309 4.32 12.02 -10.24
C LYS A 309 4.93 10.65 -9.93
N VAL A 310 4.42 10.00 -8.92
CA VAL A 310 4.74 8.61 -8.58
C VAL A 310 3.58 7.69 -8.98
N GLU A 311 3.87 6.42 -9.25
CA GLU A 311 2.83 5.47 -9.68
C GLU A 311 1.83 5.11 -8.55
N SER A 312 2.24 5.23 -7.29
CA SER A 312 1.37 5.01 -6.12
C SER A 312 0.83 6.33 -5.54
N ASP A 313 0.44 7.27 -6.39
CA ASP A 313 -0.17 8.54 -5.98
C ASP A 313 -1.60 8.36 -5.42
N VAL A 314 -2.17 9.45 -4.93
CA VAL A 314 -3.53 9.43 -4.35
C VAL A 314 -4.59 9.02 -5.38
N LYS A 315 -4.42 9.35 -6.68
CA LYS A 315 -5.36 8.92 -7.73
C LYS A 315 -5.33 7.39 -7.89
N ASN A 316 -4.14 6.81 -7.99
CA ASN A 316 -3.99 5.35 -8.06
C ASN A 316 -4.58 4.65 -6.84
N ALA A 317 -4.32 5.20 -5.64
CA ALA A 317 -4.87 4.66 -4.39
C ALA A 317 -6.41 4.80 -4.30
N TYR A 318 -6.97 5.86 -4.86
CA TYR A 318 -8.42 6.02 -4.98
C TYR A 318 -9.04 4.94 -5.86
N GLU A 319 -8.41 4.60 -6.99
CA GLU A 319 -8.86 3.50 -7.84
C GLU A 319 -8.77 2.13 -7.12
N VAL A 320 -7.76 1.92 -6.28
CA VAL A 320 -7.69 0.73 -5.40
C VAL A 320 -8.83 0.75 -4.39
N GLN A 321 -9.15 1.91 -3.81
CA GLN A 321 -10.25 2.05 -2.86
C GLN A 321 -11.61 1.78 -3.51
N THR A 322 -11.83 2.19 -4.77
CA THR A 322 -13.10 1.85 -5.50
C THR A 322 -13.24 0.35 -5.72
N ILE A 323 -12.16 -0.38 -5.96
CA ILE A 323 -12.16 -1.85 -6.03
C ILE A 323 -12.56 -2.44 -4.66
N VAL A 324 -11.98 -1.95 -3.57
CA VAL A 324 -12.32 -2.39 -2.20
C VAL A 324 -13.81 -2.17 -1.90
N ASP A 325 -14.37 -1.02 -2.25
CA ASP A 325 -15.78 -0.71 -2.05
C ASP A 325 -16.70 -1.61 -2.90
N ALA A 326 -16.29 -1.94 -4.14
CA ALA A 326 -17.00 -2.89 -4.98
C ALA A 326 -16.97 -4.32 -4.38
N ILE A 327 -15.85 -4.74 -3.79
CA ILE A 327 -15.73 -6.00 -3.06
C ILE A 327 -16.72 -6.06 -1.90
N TYR A 328 -16.78 -5.02 -1.07
CA TYR A 328 -17.75 -4.96 0.04
C TYR A 328 -19.20 -4.92 -0.45
N THR A 329 -19.46 -4.20 -1.53
CA THR A 329 -20.81 -4.15 -2.14
C THR A 329 -21.22 -5.54 -2.65
N SER A 330 -20.33 -6.26 -3.34
CA SER A 330 -20.58 -7.63 -3.80
C SER A 330 -20.83 -8.59 -2.63
N ALA A 331 -19.99 -8.54 -1.60
CA ALA A 331 -20.12 -9.39 -0.42
C ALA A 331 -21.47 -9.15 0.32
N ALA A 332 -21.90 -7.89 0.45
CA ALA A 332 -23.18 -7.53 1.02
C ALA A 332 -24.38 -8.02 0.17
N ASN A 333 -24.18 -8.17 -1.14
CA ASN A 333 -25.15 -8.68 -2.10
C ASN A 333 -24.93 -10.17 -2.45
N HIS A 334 -24.48 -10.97 -1.49
CA HIS A 334 -24.31 -12.42 -1.61
C HIS A 334 -23.41 -12.86 -2.78
N GLY A 335 -22.37 -12.10 -3.10
CA GLY A 335 -21.41 -12.41 -4.14
C GLY A 335 -21.85 -12.03 -5.56
N GLN A 336 -22.93 -11.25 -5.70
CA GLN A 336 -23.33 -10.74 -7.02
C GLN A 336 -22.21 -9.89 -7.63
N PRO A 337 -21.96 -10.03 -8.95
CA PRO A 337 -20.96 -9.23 -9.64
C PRO A 337 -21.22 -7.72 -9.52
N VAL A 338 -20.17 -6.95 -9.24
CA VAL A 338 -20.22 -5.49 -9.14
C VAL A 338 -19.16 -4.90 -10.07
N LYS A 339 -19.56 -3.95 -10.92
CA LYS A 339 -18.63 -3.16 -11.74
C LYS A 339 -17.85 -2.18 -10.88
N VAL A 340 -16.59 -2.00 -11.26
CA VAL A 340 -15.66 -1.05 -10.64
C VAL A 340 -15.63 0.25 -11.41
#